data_ac40d5405634bf85824ff5333c612cb6
#
_entry.id   ac40d5405634bf85824ff5333c612cb6
#
_cell.length_a   1.000
_cell.length_b   1.000
_cell.length_c   1.000
_cell.angle_alpha   90.00
_cell.angle_beta   90.00
_cell.angle_gamma   90.00
#
_symmetry.space_group_name_H-M   'P 1'
#
loop_
_entity.id
_entity.type
_entity.pdbx_description
1 polymer ?
#
loop_
_entity_poly.entity_id
_entity_poly.type
_entity_poly.pdbx_seq_one_letter_code
_entity_poly.pdbx_strand_id
1 'polypeptide(L)'
;DEDYIYRATSLLLRFSTYKNESNYANKPANSLAEIFRFQWPQTFAKFENRIEVLTSLSASFKSQICELCFRILDGLGSRTFSQTQFYKWRHFSDLSSPKYVSVPVDNLEAVTKLLLNCTTFSEDDICKLLKLSTNKWMSCCRTDILDAITERKNIFCKSEVVEYALRDELTHHLSIPEAAWALSEKELEPYKKLLSDIAPRNIVMKYRWMFEDMFLRLPQKREMDFKKEYQMKLELRNKAVKEILSERGRKGLWELVSVAKCPSSIVNSMIQLYGNGLLQDVCERFGENLVDLKFLQTFFQNLFFQKGEDDYVRVVDDVRVYGNTCLSVCLYAPGYNDKLATIANDCGEEIETLYWQNISVAYVKTSNPIQIIDKLAWVNRFDEALELIYHNKDSDQIPDILKVNVIKALIFSGQRDFTPKIDWYYIDNVIKDLDKSEDPEIVQALVQIEFFAYQAFEHRRNINELRFIKELMSKPELLIELMVMAYKS
;
A
#
# COMPACT_ATOMS: atom_id res chain seq x y z
N ASP A 1 15.03 -33.63 27.84
CA ASP A 1 14.96 -34.93 28.44
C ASP A 1 13.91 -35.78 27.74
N GLU A 2 14.27 -36.93 27.21
CA GLU A 2 13.38 -37.80 26.39
C GLU A 2 12.16 -38.26 27.20
N ASP A 3 12.31 -38.48 28.50
CA ASP A 3 11.22 -38.90 29.36
C ASP A 3 10.09 -37.88 29.55
N TYR A 4 10.38 -36.57 29.35
CA TYR A 4 9.44 -35.52 29.59
C TYR A 4 8.87 -34.90 28.31
N ILE A 5 9.40 -35.25 27.13
CA ILE A 5 9.00 -34.60 25.87
C ILE A 5 7.50 -34.78 25.61
N TYR A 6 6.93 -35.97 25.84
CA TYR A 6 5.51 -36.24 25.65
C TYR A 6 4.65 -35.35 26.57
N ARG A 7 4.99 -35.28 27.87
CA ARG A 7 4.22 -34.51 28.86
C ARG A 7 4.30 -33.03 28.56
N ALA A 8 5.50 -32.51 28.27
CA ALA A 8 5.71 -31.10 27.94
C ALA A 8 4.95 -30.72 26.65
N THR A 9 5.03 -31.54 25.62
CA THR A 9 4.34 -31.31 24.35
C THR A 9 2.82 -31.32 24.53
N SER A 10 2.29 -32.32 25.24
CA SER A 10 0.85 -32.42 25.53
C SER A 10 0.32 -31.21 26.28
N LEU A 11 1.05 -30.72 27.29
CA LEU A 11 0.68 -29.50 28.04
C LEU A 11 0.73 -28.26 27.14
N LEU A 12 1.80 -28.07 26.38
CA LEU A 12 1.94 -26.91 25.49
C LEU A 12 0.87 -26.91 24.39
N LEU A 13 0.54 -28.06 23.80
CA LEU A 13 -0.55 -28.20 22.84
C LEU A 13 -1.90 -27.83 23.47
N ARG A 14 -2.16 -28.29 24.68
CA ARG A 14 -3.37 -27.94 25.44
C ARG A 14 -3.45 -26.44 25.71
N PHE A 15 -2.35 -25.80 26.15
CA PHE A 15 -2.32 -24.37 26.38
C PHE A 15 -2.42 -23.57 25.06
N SER A 16 -1.95 -24.09 23.94
CA SER A 16 -2.07 -23.42 22.64
C SER A 16 -3.51 -23.37 22.08
N THR A 17 -4.45 -24.13 22.67
CA THR A 17 -5.88 -24.02 22.31
C THR A 17 -6.51 -22.72 22.82
N TYR A 18 -5.95 -22.10 23.86
CA TYR A 18 -6.47 -20.84 24.38
C TYR A 18 -5.95 -19.66 23.53
N LYS A 19 -6.88 -18.90 22.96
CA LYS A 19 -6.54 -17.68 22.22
C LYS A 19 -5.95 -16.66 23.17
N ASN A 20 -4.71 -16.28 22.96
CA ASN A 20 -4.05 -15.20 23.67
C ASN A 20 -3.64 -14.13 22.66
N GLU A 21 -4.33 -12.99 22.69
CA GLU A 21 -4.10 -11.84 21.81
C GLU A 21 -2.88 -11.00 22.20
N SER A 22 -2.23 -11.30 23.33
CA SER A 22 -1.05 -10.57 23.76
C SER A 22 0.14 -10.75 22.80
N ASN A 23 0.96 -9.71 22.66
CA ASN A 23 2.17 -9.73 21.83
C ASN A 23 3.40 -10.36 22.53
N TYR A 24 3.23 -11.10 23.61
CA TYR A 24 4.35 -11.75 24.31
C TYR A 24 4.98 -12.86 23.47
N ALA A 25 6.32 -12.89 23.47
CA ALA A 25 7.11 -13.92 22.78
C ALA A 25 6.91 -15.32 23.39
N ASN A 26 6.63 -15.42 24.70
CA ASN A 26 6.46 -16.68 25.45
C ASN A 26 5.07 -17.29 25.26
N LYS A 27 4.65 -17.53 24.00
CA LYS A 27 3.42 -18.28 23.72
C LYS A 27 3.72 -19.77 23.65
N PRO A 28 2.79 -20.65 24.12
CA PRO A 28 2.95 -22.11 24.02
C PRO A 28 3.28 -22.59 22.61
N ALA A 29 2.65 -22.00 21.59
CA ALA A 29 2.91 -22.31 20.19
C ALA A 29 4.34 -21.95 19.73
N ASN A 30 4.93 -20.88 20.26
CA ASN A 30 6.32 -20.50 19.97
C ASN A 30 7.28 -21.48 20.65
N SER A 31 7.04 -21.85 21.91
CA SER A 31 7.84 -22.86 22.62
C SER A 31 7.78 -24.22 21.91
N LEU A 32 6.61 -24.63 21.40
CA LEU A 32 6.50 -25.82 20.57
C LEU A 32 7.34 -25.71 19.31
N ALA A 33 7.26 -24.60 18.58
CA ALA A 33 8.06 -24.39 17.37
C ALA A 33 9.56 -24.46 17.66
N GLU A 34 10.02 -23.93 18.79
CA GLU A 34 11.41 -24.01 19.22
C GLU A 34 11.86 -25.42 19.60
N ILE A 35 11.00 -26.21 20.25
CA ILE A 35 11.30 -27.61 20.62
C ILE A 35 11.36 -28.46 19.35
N PHE A 36 10.47 -28.27 18.40
CA PHE A 36 10.29 -29.15 17.24
C PHE A 36 11.06 -28.70 15.99
N ARG A 37 11.65 -27.50 15.95
CA ARG A 37 12.45 -27.07 14.81
C ARG A 37 13.59 -28.03 14.51
N PHE A 38 13.97 -28.13 13.23
CA PHE A 38 15.02 -29.04 12.79
C PHE A 38 16.40 -28.61 13.32
N GLN A 39 16.70 -27.32 13.19
CA GLN A 39 17.99 -26.75 13.55
C GLN A 39 17.92 -26.11 14.93
N TRP A 40 18.91 -26.40 15.76
CA TRP A 40 18.99 -25.94 17.17
C TRP A 40 17.67 -26.08 17.95
N PRO A 41 17.11 -27.30 18.04
CA PRO A 41 15.90 -27.50 18.82
C PRO A 41 16.17 -27.19 20.29
N GLN A 42 15.21 -26.61 20.98
CA GLN A 42 15.30 -26.34 22.43
C GLN A 42 15.02 -27.62 23.25
N THR A 43 15.58 -28.74 22.86
CA THR A 43 15.44 -30.03 23.52
C THR A 43 16.62 -30.91 23.15
N PHE A 44 16.93 -31.89 24.01
CA PHE A 44 17.89 -32.96 23.74
C PHE A 44 17.20 -34.24 23.19
N ALA A 45 15.88 -34.26 23.12
CA ALA A 45 15.15 -35.38 22.53
C ALA A 45 15.50 -35.52 21.05
N LYS A 46 15.81 -36.73 20.63
CA LYS A 46 16.10 -37.05 19.23
C LYS A 46 14.91 -36.69 18.34
N PHE A 47 15.17 -36.46 17.06
CA PHE A 47 14.13 -36.06 16.13
C PHE A 47 13.02 -37.14 16.02
N GLU A 48 13.41 -38.41 15.96
CA GLU A 48 12.51 -39.58 15.87
C GLU A 48 11.53 -39.56 17.02
N ASN A 49 12.00 -39.43 18.25
CA ASN A 49 11.17 -39.36 19.47
C ASN A 49 10.23 -38.17 19.45
N ARG A 50 10.67 -37.01 18.92
CA ARG A 50 9.82 -35.83 18.80
C ARG A 50 8.66 -36.08 17.81
N ILE A 51 8.95 -36.67 16.65
CA ILE A 51 7.92 -36.97 15.63
C ILE A 51 6.96 -38.04 16.14
N GLU A 52 7.44 -39.05 16.81
CA GLU A 52 6.59 -40.09 17.44
C GLU A 52 5.58 -39.48 18.43
N VAL A 53 6.05 -38.52 19.27
CA VAL A 53 5.18 -37.79 20.19
C VAL A 53 4.11 -37.00 19.46
N LEU A 54 4.45 -36.24 18.38
CA LEU A 54 3.46 -35.50 17.60
C LEU A 54 2.46 -36.45 16.93
N THR A 55 2.93 -37.57 16.39
CA THR A 55 2.08 -38.55 15.73
C THR A 55 1.10 -39.16 16.74
N SER A 56 1.54 -39.50 17.94
CA SER A 56 0.67 -40.04 19.00
C SER A 56 -0.38 -39.03 19.49
N LEU A 57 -0.07 -37.74 19.46
CA LEU A 57 -0.95 -36.66 19.90
C LEU A 57 -1.84 -36.12 18.76
N SER A 58 -1.59 -36.50 17.51
CA SER A 58 -2.23 -35.93 16.33
C SER A 58 -3.76 -36.07 16.30
N ALA A 59 -4.28 -37.17 16.81
CA ALA A 59 -5.73 -37.40 16.91
C ALA A 59 -6.41 -36.39 17.88
N SER A 60 -5.72 -36.03 18.97
CA SER A 60 -6.28 -35.15 20.02
C SER A 60 -6.06 -33.68 19.76
N PHE A 61 -5.02 -33.30 18.99
CA PHE A 61 -4.59 -31.92 18.77
C PHE A 61 -4.33 -31.65 17.29
N LYS A 62 -5.20 -32.12 16.41
CA LYS A 62 -5.02 -32.09 14.95
C LYS A 62 -4.69 -30.70 14.41
N SER A 63 -5.46 -29.68 14.77
CA SER A 63 -5.27 -28.30 14.30
C SER A 63 -3.96 -27.68 14.80
N GLN A 64 -3.62 -27.88 16.08
CA GLN A 64 -2.40 -27.34 16.68
C GLN A 64 -1.15 -27.99 16.10
N ILE A 65 -1.21 -29.29 15.81
CA ILE A 65 -0.10 -30.01 15.19
C ILE A 65 0.04 -29.62 13.72
N CYS A 66 -1.06 -29.41 13.01
CA CYS A 66 -1.04 -28.88 11.64
C CYS A 66 -0.31 -27.53 11.60
N GLU A 67 -0.71 -26.59 12.44
CA GLU A 67 -0.07 -25.27 12.55
C GLU A 67 1.42 -25.36 12.96
N LEU A 68 1.75 -26.27 13.88
CA LEU A 68 3.13 -26.53 14.28
C LEU A 68 3.96 -27.06 13.11
N CYS A 69 3.44 -28.02 12.33
CA CYS A 69 4.15 -28.54 11.15
C CYS A 69 4.40 -27.46 10.10
N PHE A 70 3.42 -26.56 9.83
CA PHE A 70 3.63 -25.40 8.96
C PHE A 70 4.78 -24.53 9.47
N ARG A 71 4.81 -24.19 10.76
CA ARG A 71 5.88 -23.37 11.36
C ARG A 71 7.26 -24.03 11.28
N ILE A 72 7.34 -25.35 11.50
CA ILE A 72 8.60 -26.10 11.40
C ILE A 72 9.13 -26.05 9.96
N LEU A 73 8.27 -26.26 8.97
CA LEU A 73 8.64 -26.31 7.56
C LEU A 73 8.90 -24.91 6.96
N ASP A 74 8.14 -23.89 7.32
CA ASP A 74 8.36 -22.51 6.89
C ASP A 74 9.69 -21.94 7.47
N GLY A 75 10.13 -22.45 8.61
CA GLY A 75 11.42 -22.10 9.23
C GLY A 75 12.67 -22.61 8.50
N LEU A 76 12.52 -23.41 7.45
CA LEU A 76 13.60 -24.05 6.70
C LEU A 76 14.44 -23.01 6.00
N GLY A 77 15.06 -22.26 6.03
CA GLY A 77 15.83 -21.20 5.33
C GLY A 77 16.15 -20.03 6.22
N SER A 78 15.59 -20.01 7.41
CA SER A 78 15.90 -18.96 8.38
C SER A 78 17.36 -19.09 8.83
N ARG A 79 18.13 -18.02 8.68
CA ARG A 79 19.55 -17.94 9.12
C ARG A 79 19.68 -17.36 10.54
N THR A 80 18.60 -16.85 11.11
CA THR A 80 18.61 -16.20 12.43
C THR A 80 17.86 -17.08 13.43
N PHE A 81 18.58 -17.72 14.29
CA PHE A 81 18.02 -18.46 15.44
C PHE A 81 18.55 -17.83 16.73
N SER A 82 17.66 -17.59 17.68
CA SER A 82 18.10 -17.29 19.04
C SER A 82 18.76 -18.54 19.62
N GLN A 83 20.01 -18.43 20.05
CA GLN A 83 20.64 -19.52 20.79
C GLN A 83 19.95 -19.66 22.14
N THR A 84 19.50 -20.87 22.44
CA THR A 84 19.01 -21.18 23.77
C THR A 84 20.19 -21.18 24.72
N GLN A 85 20.16 -20.24 25.65
CA GLN A 85 21.06 -20.33 26.79
C GLN A 85 20.46 -21.34 27.78
N PHE A 86 21.08 -22.52 27.87
CA PHE A 86 20.77 -23.43 28.98
C PHE A 86 21.20 -22.80 30.31
N TYR A 87 20.30 -22.75 31.26
CA TYR A 87 20.57 -22.16 32.56
C TYR A 87 21.72 -22.92 33.24
N LYS A 88 22.83 -22.24 33.56
CA LYS A 88 24.04 -22.80 34.17
C LYS A 88 23.82 -23.44 35.56
N TRP A 89 22.68 -23.16 36.18
CA TRP A 89 22.30 -23.73 37.47
C TRP A 89 21.71 -25.14 37.40
N ARG A 90 21.34 -25.63 36.18
CA ARG A 90 20.98 -27.02 35.94
C ARG A 90 22.23 -27.79 35.51
N HIS A 91 22.54 -28.89 36.19
CA HIS A 91 23.67 -29.77 35.84
C HIS A 91 23.37 -30.55 34.56
N PHE A 92 23.48 -29.90 33.44
CA PHE A 92 23.49 -30.51 32.09
C PHE A 92 24.95 -30.65 31.61
N SER A 93 25.87 -30.98 32.53
CA SER A 93 27.32 -30.88 32.32
C SER A 93 27.85 -31.72 31.15
N ASP A 94 27.11 -32.73 30.72
CA ASP A 94 27.55 -33.66 29.67
C ASP A 94 26.88 -33.45 28.32
N LEU A 95 25.98 -32.47 28.19
CA LEU A 95 25.26 -32.22 26.99
C LEU A 95 25.89 -31.05 26.23
N SER A 96 26.56 -31.35 25.12
CA SER A 96 27.05 -30.32 24.19
C SER A 96 25.85 -29.56 23.63
N SER A 97 25.99 -28.20 23.50
CA SER A 97 24.98 -27.40 22.83
C SER A 97 24.60 -28.02 21.49
N PRO A 98 23.30 -28.04 21.12
CA PRO A 98 22.87 -28.58 19.86
C PRO A 98 23.66 -27.92 18.72
N LYS A 99 24.38 -28.72 17.93
CA LYS A 99 25.15 -28.22 16.78
C LYS A 99 24.19 -28.05 15.58
N TYR A 100 24.54 -27.13 14.69
CA TYR A 100 23.89 -27.05 13.39
C TYR A 100 24.03 -28.39 12.69
N VAL A 101 22.92 -29.00 12.34
CA VAL A 101 22.88 -30.24 11.56
C VAL A 101 22.11 -29.94 10.28
N SER A 102 22.62 -30.42 9.15
CA SER A 102 21.81 -30.45 7.92
C SER A 102 20.54 -31.23 8.17
N VAL A 103 19.41 -30.75 7.67
CA VAL A 103 18.12 -31.42 7.86
C VAL A 103 18.09 -32.66 6.97
N PRO A 104 18.00 -33.89 7.53
CA PRO A 104 17.85 -35.10 6.72
C PRO A 104 16.56 -35.09 5.93
N VAL A 105 16.58 -35.66 4.72
CA VAL A 105 15.38 -35.78 3.85
C VAL A 105 14.26 -36.53 4.55
N ASP A 106 14.57 -37.65 5.21
CA ASP A 106 13.60 -38.46 5.93
C ASP A 106 12.84 -37.65 7.00
N ASN A 107 13.53 -36.68 7.63
CA ASN A 107 12.91 -35.81 8.62
C ASN A 107 11.89 -34.84 8.00
N LEU A 108 12.21 -34.30 6.82
CA LEU A 108 11.30 -33.44 6.05
C LEU A 108 10.06 -34.24 5.60
N GLU A 109 10.27 -35.43 5.08
CA GLU A 109 9.21 -36.33 4.66
C GLU A 109 8.29 -36.71 5.82
N ALA A 110 8.86 -37.04 7.00
CA ALA A 110 8.08 -37.38 8.19
C ALA A 110 7.18 -36.22 8.66
N VAL A 111 7.72 -34.98 8.72
CA VAL A 111 6.91 -33.81 9.10
C VAL A 111 5.88 -33.48 8.03
N THR A 112 6.23 -33.59 6.75
CA THR A 112 5.30 -33.35 5.63
C THR A 112 4.16 -34.35 5.65
N LYS A 113 4.45 -35.64 5.85
CA LYS A 113 3.42 -36.68 5.99
C LYS A 113 2.49 -36.39 7.16
N LEU A 114 3.02 -35.98 8.30
CA LEU A 114 2.21 -35.62 9.47
C LEU A 114 1.35 -34.38 9.16
N LEU A 115 1.91 -33.37 8.50
CA LEU A 115 1.18 -32.17 8.05
C LEU A 115 0.00 -32.55 7.16
N LEU A 116 0.23 -33.33 6.10
CA LEU A 116 -0.82 -33.74 5.16
C LEU A 116 -1.93 -34.58 5.83
N ASN A 117 -1.60 -35.34 6.84
CA ASN A 117 -2.59 -36.11 7.64
C ASN A 117 -3.41 -35.19 8.58
N CYS A 118 -2.81 -34.10 9.06
CA CYS A 118 -3.43 -33.20 10.02
C CYS A 118 -4.15 -32.00 9.37
N THR A 119 -3.82 -31.64 8.14
CA THR A 119 -4.46 -30.50 7.46
C THR A 119 -5.94 -30.75 7.17
N THR A 120 -6.71 -29.67 7.18
CA THR A 120 -8.12 -29.66 6.77
C THR A 120 -8.30 -29.37 5.30
N PHE A 121 -7.23 -28.91 4.62
CA PHE A 121 -7.27 -28.41 3.25
C PHE A 121 -8.26 -27.25 3.07
N SER A 122 -8.40 -26.40 4.09
CA SER A 122 -9.06 -25.11 3.94
C SER A 122 -8.31 -24.23 2.92
N GLU A 123 -8.93 -23.14 2.43
CA GLU A 123 -8.27 -22.22 1.51
C GLU A 123 -6.93 -21.69 2.08
N ASP A 124 -6.88 -21.38 3.39
CA ASP A 124 -5.67 -20.96 4.08
C ASP A 124 -4.61 -22.09 4.10
N ASP A 125 -5.01 -23.33 4.39
CA ASP A 125 -4.11 -24.48 4.34
C ASP A 125 -3.53 -24.67 2.93
N ILE A 126 -4.37 -24.57 1.90
CA ILE A 126 -3.93 -24.70 0.49
C ILE A 126 -2.92 -23.61 0.15
N CYS A 127 -3.16 -22.35 0.52
CA CYS A 127 -2.22 -21.27 0.28
C CYS A 127 -0.87 -21.52 0.97
N LYS A 128 -0.88 -21.98 2.22
CA LYS A 128 0.34 -22.36 2.96
C LYS A 128 1.06 -23.55 2.30
N LEU A 129 0.33 -24.55 1.87
CA LEU A 129 0.89 -25.71 1.16
C LEU A 129 1.50 -25.33 -0.19
N LEU A 130 0.87 -24.46 -0.95
CA LEU A 130 1.43 -23.92 -2.20
C LEU A 130 2.77 -23.23 -1.94
N LYS A 131 2.82 -22.32 -0.97
CA LYS A 131 4.05 -21.64 -0.58
C LYS A 131 5.14 -22.60 -0.11
N LEU A 132 4.79 -23.64 0.65
CA LEU A 132 5.76 -24.65 1.06
C LEU A 132 6.27 -25.46 -0.15
N SER A 133 5.39 -25.88 -1.06
CA SER A 133 5.78 -26.70 -2.22
C SER A 133 6.70 -25.95 -3.21
N THR A 134 6.58 -24.62 -3.29
CA THR A 134 7.48 -23.78 -4.11
C THR A 134 8.81 -23.49 -3.42
N ASN A 135 8.93 -23.74 -2.12
CA ASN A 135 10.19 -23.56 -1.42
C ASN A 135 11.25 -24.58 -1.90
N LYS A 136 12.42 -24.08 -2.27
CA LYS A 136 13.53 -24.91 -2.77
C LYS A 136 13.99 -25.97 -1.77
N TRP A 137 13.90 -25.69 -0.47
CA TRP A 137 14.25 -26.65 0.58
C TRP A 137 13.29 -27.85 0.68
N MET A 138 12.10 -27.71 0.10
CA MET A 138 11.06 -28.73 0.09
C MET A 138 11.06 -29.60 -1.18
N SER A 139 12.15 -29.60 -1.95
CA SER A 139 12.23 -30.30 -3.23
C SER A 139 11.91 -31.80 -3.16
N CYS A 140 12.28 -32.48 -2.05
CA CYS A 140 11.98 -33.89 -1.82
C CYS A 140 10.48 -34.16 -1.56
N CYS A 141 9.76 -33.21 -0.94
CA CYS A 141 8.35 -33.34 -0.56
C CYS A 141 7.40 -32.64 -1.52
N ARG A 142 7.91 -31.92 -2.53
CA ARG A 142 7.11 -31.11 -3.45
C ARG A 142 6.02 -31.89 -4.14
N THR A 143 6.36 -33.07 -4.66
CA THR A 143 5.41 -33.92 -5.40
C THR A 143 4.26 -34.35 -4.48
N ASP A 144 4.55 -34.82 -3.28
CA ASP A 144 3.52 -35.27 -2.33
C ASP A 144 2.55 -34.15 -1.94
N ILE A 145 3.09 -32.92 -1.74
CA ILE A 145 2.26 -31.75 -1.43
C ILE A 145 1.38 -31.39 -2.63
N LEU A 146 1.96 -31.35 -3.84
CA LEU A 146 1.23 -31.01 -5.06
C LEU A 146 0.13 -32.05 -5.39
N ASP A 147 0.43 -33.33 -5.21
CA ASP A 147 -0.55 -34.40 -5.43
C ASP A 147 -1.71 -34.26 -4.44
N ALA A 148 -1.41 -34.02 -3.15
CA ALA A 148 -2.43 -33.80 -2.13
C ALA A 148 -3.32 -32.60 -2.42
N ILE A 149 -2.77 -31.51 -2.95
CA ILE A 149 -3.53 -30.32 -3.40
C ILE A 149 -4.37 -30.68 -4.62
N THR A 150 -3.76 -31.29 -5.65
CA THR A 150 -4.39 -31.57 -6.94
C THR A 150 -5.58 -32.53 -6.82
N GLU A 151 -5.46 -33.57 -5.98
CA GLU A 151 -6.56 -34.50 -5.68
C GLU A 151 -7.79 -33.78 -5.12
N ARG A 152 -7.60 -32.65 -4.46
CA ARG A 152 -8.64 -31.86 -3.78
C ARG A 152 -9.05 -30.60 -4.53
N LYS A 153 -8.57 -30.40 -5.76
CA LYS A 153 -8.82 -29.15 -6.54
C LYS A 153 -10.29 -28.77 -6.66
N ASN A 154 -11.20 -29.75 -6.62
CA ASN A 154 -12.64 -29.48 -6.70
C ASN A 154 -13.18 -28.71 -5.49
N ILE A 155 -12.50 -28.74 -4.34
CA ILE A 155 -12.90 -28.01 -3.13
C ILE A 155 -12.67 -26.51 -3.30
N PHE A 156 -11.62 -26.13 -4.01
CA PHE A 156 -11.17 -24.72 -4.15
C PHE A 156 -11.15 -24.20 -5.60
N CYS A 157 -11.71 -24.94 -6.56
CA CYS A 157 -11.74 -24.53 -7.98
C CYS A 157 -12.50 -23.21 -8.27
N LYS A 158 -13.18 -22.64 -7.28
CA LYS A 158 -13.83 -21.32 -7.34
C LYS A 158 -13.25 -20.33 -6.35
N SER A 159 -12.19 -20.71 -5.64
CA SER A 159 -11.55 -19.85 -4.65
C SER A 159 -10.64 -18.83 -5.31
N GLU A 160 -11.02 -17.57 -5.20
CA GLU A 160 -10.21 -16.44 -5.63
C GLU A 160 -8.91 -16.34 -4.83
N VAL A 161 -8.95 -16.69 -3.56
CA VAL A 161 -7.80 -16.62 -2.66
C VAL A 161 -6.71 -17.60 -3.08
N VAL A 162 -7.11 -18.84 -3.41
CA VAL A 162 -6.18 -19.88 -3.87
C VAL A 162 -5.64 -19.56 -5.27
N GLU A 163 -6.49 -19.08 -6.18
CA GLU A 163 -6.05 -18.64 -7.51
C GLU A 163 -5.01 -17.53 -7.41
N TYR A 164 -5.26 -16.54 -6.55
CA TYR A 164 -4.34 -15.43 -6.32
C TYR A 164 -3.01 -15.91 -5.73
N ALA A 165 -3.05 -16.73 -4.68
CA ALA A 165 -1.85 -17.28 -4.05
C ALA A 165 -0.99 -18.08 -5.05
N LEU A 166 -1.62 -18.92 -5.88
CA LEU A 166 -0.91 -19.70 -6.90
C LEU A 166 -0.29 -18.80 -7.98
N ARG A 167 -0.99 -17.75 -8.38
CA ARG A 167 -0.48 -16.75 -9.34
C ARG A 167 0.67 -15.94 -8.76
N ASP A 168 0.59 -15.57 -7.49
CA ASP A 168 1.67 -14.83 -6.79
C ASP A 168 2.93 -15.69 -6.67
N GLU A 169 2.81 -16.96 -6.31
CA GLU A 169 3.93 -17.91 -6.28
C GLU A 169 4.57 -18.07 -7.67
N LEU A 170 3.78 -18.26 -8.73
CA LEU A 170 4.30 -18.32 -10.10
C LEU A 170 5.01 -17.01 -10.49
N THR A 171 4.42 -15.88 -10.15
CA THR A 171 5.00 -14.55 -10.42
C THR A 171 6.32 -14.37 -9.67
N HIS A 172 6.37 -14.80 -8.40
CA HIS A 172 7.59 -14.73 -7.59
C HIS A 172 8.76 -15.45 -8.29
N HIS A 173 8.56 -16.69 -8.69
CA HIS A 173 9.62 -17.50 -9.31
C HIS A 173 9.97 -17.08 -10.74
N LEU A 174 8.97 -16.72 -11.55
CA LEU A 174 9.18 -16.36 -12.95
C LEU A 174 9.75 -14.95 -13.13
N SER A 175 9.55 -14.04 -12.19
CA SER A 175 10.02 -12.65 -12.29
C SER A 175 11.54 -12.52 -12.22
N ILE A 176 12.22 -13.39 -11.46
CA ILE A 176 13.68 -13.40 -11.30
C ILE A 176 14.19 -14.84 -11.42
N PRO A 177 14.17 -15.44 -12.61
CA PRO A 177 14.47 -16.86 -12.80
C PRO A 177 15.95 -17.21 -12.50
N GLU A 178 16.85 -16.22 -12.46
CA GLU A 178 18.26 -16.39 -12.12
C GLU A 178 18.52 -16.46 -10.60
N ALA A 179 17.53 -16.17 -9.79
CA ALA A 179 17.69 -16.18 -8.33
C ALA A 179 17.93 -17.61 -7.81
N ALA A 180 18.81 -17.72 -6.82
CA ALA A 180 19.17 -19.03 -6.23
C ALA A 180 17.98 -19.78 -5.62
N TRP A 181 16.92 -19.08 -5.25
CA TRP A 181 15.67 -19.63 -4.71
C TRP A 181 14.61 -19.93 -5.78
N ALA A 182 14.77 -19.42 -7.01
CA ALA A 182 13.78 -19.61 -8.06
C ALA A 182 13.75 -21.08 -8.52
N LEU A 183 12.53 -21.55 -8.80
CA LEU A 183 12.31 -22.84 -9.45
C LEU A 183 12.47 -22.69 -10.96
N SER A 184 12.93 -23.75 -11.60
CA SER A 184 13.02 -23.81 -13.06
C SER A 184 11.64 -23.86 -13.71
N GLU A 185 11.55 -23.49 -14.98
CA GLU A 185 10.29 -23.58 -15.73
C GLU A 185 9.67 -24.98 -15.69
N LYS A 186 10.50 -26.02 -15.76
CA LYS A 186 10.05 -27.43 -15.69
C LYS A 186 9.41 -27.73 -14.32
N GLU A 187 9.98 -27.21 -13.25
CA GLU A 187 9.44 -27.40 -11.89
C GLU A 187 8.15 -26.61 -11.69
N LEU A 188 7.94 -25.51 -12.43
CA LEU A 188 6.74 -24.68 -12.37
C LEU A 188 5.59 -25.17 -13.26
N GLU A 189 5.83 -26.08 -14.19
CA GLU A 189 4.77 -26.60 -15.09
C GLU A 189 3.55 -27.21 -14.36
N PRO A 190 3.70 -28.01 -13.27
CA PRO A 190 2.55 -28.51 -12.52
C PRO A 190 1.69 -27.39 -11.92
N TYR A 191 2.30 -26.28 -11.48
CA TYR A 191 1.60 -25.12 -10.92
C TYR A 191 0.86 -24.34 -12.01
N LYS A 192 1.46 -24.17 -13.19
CA LYS A 192 0.80 -23.54 -14.34
C LYS A 192 -0.41 -24.36 -14.77
N LYS A 193 -0.28 -25.69 -14.79
CA LYS A 193 -1.38 -26.61 -15.09
C LYS A 193 -2.49 -26.48 -14.04
N LEU A 194 -2.14 -26.51 -12.75
CA LEU A 194 -3.11 -26.34 -11.67
C LEU A 194 -3.86 -25.01 -11.81
N LEU A 195 -3.14 -23.90 -12.08
CA LEU A 195 -3.75 -22.59 -12.32
C LEU A 195 -4.75 -22.63 -13.50
N SER A 196 -4.38 -23.29 -14.59
CA SER A 196 -5.28 -23.46 -15.74
C SER A 196 -6.53 -24.30 -15.38
N ASP A 197 -6.38 -25.33 -14.56
CA ASP A 197 -7.46 -26.21 -14.15
C ASP A 197 -8.50 -25.53 -13.25
N ILE A 198 -8.03 -24.58 -12.38
CA ILE A 198 -8.91 -23.85 -11.46
C ILE A 198 -9.37 -22.50 -12.01
N ALA A 199 -8.85 -22.06 -13.18
CA ALA A 199 -9.20 -20.79 -13.78
C ALA A 199 -10.70 -20.63 -13.98
N PRO A 200 -11.30 -19.47 -13.65
CA PRO A 200 -12.72 -19.20 -13.87
C PRO A 200 -13.11 -19.36 -15.33
N ARG A 201 -14.27 -19.96 -15.60
CA ARG A 201 -14.82 -20.06 -16.96
C ARG A 201 -15.39 -18.74 -17.47
N ASN A 202 -15.87 -17.88 -16.56
CA ASN A 202 -16.34 -16.55 -16.90
C ASN A 202 -15.16 -15.68 -17.31
N ILE A 203 -15.20 -15.09 -18.49
CA ILE A 203 -14.10 -14.30 -19.06
C ILE A 203 -13.75 -13.06 -18.22
N VAL A 204 -14.73 -12.42 -17.58
CA VAL A 204 -14.51 -11.28 -16.69
C VAL A 204 -13.71 -11.71 -15.47
N MET A 205 -14.12 -12.81 -14.83
CA MET A 205 -13.43 -13.35 -13.65
C MET A 205 -12.04 -13.89 -14.01
N LYS A 206 -11.85 -14.44 -15.20
CA LYS A 206 -10.55 -14.91 -15.74
C LYS A 206 -9.52 -13.77 -15.81
N TYR A 207 -9.96 -12.57 -16.18
CA TYR A 207 -9.07 -11.41 -16.36
C TYR A 207 -9.07 -10.41 -15.19
N ARG A 208 -9.97 -10.58 -14.20
CA ARG A 208 -10.11 -9.66 -13.06
C ARG A 208 -8.78 -9.37 -12.35
N TRP A 209 -7.94 -10.37 -12.15
CA TRP A 209 -6.65 -10.25 -11.46
C TRP A 209 -5.73 -9.19 -12.09
N MET A 210 -5.84 -8.90 -13.38
CA MET A 210 -5.06 -7.85 -14.05
C MET A 210 -5.45 -6.44 -13.59
N PHE A 211 -6.59 -6.30 -12.91
CA PHE A 211 -7.18 -5.04 -12.47
C PHE A 211 -7.37 -4.96 -10.95
N GLU A 212 -6.62 -5.78 -10.20
CA GLU A 212 -6.64 -5.74 -8.74
C GLU A 212 -5.70 -4.69 -8.16
N ASP A 213 -4.64 -4.34 -8.91
CA ASP A 213 -3.64 -3.35 -8.51
C ASP A 213 -3.25 -2.48 -9.72
N MET A 214 -2.92 -1.22 -9.44
CA MET A 214 -2.34 -0.32 -10.46
C MET A 214 -0.99 -0.87 -10.94
N PHE A 215 -0.18 -1.41 -10.02
CA PHE A 215 1.14 -1.99 -10.27
C PHE A 215 1.09 -3.50 -10.51
N LEU A 216 0.44 -3.89 -11.61
CA LEU A 216 0.32 -5.29 -12.01
C LEU A 216 1.68 -6.01 -12.02
N ARG A 217 1.77 -7.17 -11.35
CA ARG A 217 2.88 -8.10 -11.45
C ARG A 217 2.51 -9.23 -12.39
N LEU A 218 3.38 -9.50 -13.36
CA LEU A 218 3.15 -10.53 -14.37
C LEU A 218 3.93 -11.81 -14.03
N PRO A 219 3.35 -13.00 -14.26
CA PRO A 219 4.04 -14.29 -14.09
C PRO A 219 5.01 -14.56 -15.23
N GLN A 220 6.00 -13.71 -15.40
CA GLN A 220 7.06 -13.78 -16.40
C GLN A 220 8.30 -13.02 -15.94
N LYS A 221 9.43 -13.20 -16.62
CA LYS A 221 10.67 -12.46 -16.34
C LYS A 221 10.43 -10.96 -16.35
N ARG A 222 10.89 -10.28 -15.30
CA ARG A 222 10.73 -8.84 -15.13
C ARG A 222 11.53 -8.09 -16.20
N GLU A 223 10.89 -7.14 -16.85
CA GLU A 223 11.54 -6.18 -17.71
C GLU A 223 12.17 -5.07 -16.84
N MET A 224 13.44 -4.76 -17.08
CA MET A 224 14.18 -3.74 -16.31
C MET A 224 13.94 -2.32 -16.81
N ASP A 225 13.49 -2.17 -18.06
CA ASP A 225 13.06 -0.89 -18.62
C ASP A 225 11.60 -0.61 -18.21
N PHE A 226 11.42 0.36 -17.33
CA PHE A 226 10.09 0.74 -16.81
C PHE A 226 9.09 1.12 -17.92
N LYS A 227 9.54 1.77 -19.00
CA LYS A 227 8.64 2.16 -20.10
C LYS A 227 8.16 0.95 -20.86
N LYS A 228 9.06 0.01 -21.15
CA LYS A 228 8.71 -1.25 -21.82
C LYS A 228 7.81 -2.11 -20.95
N GLU A 229 8.14 -2.23 -19.65
CA GLU A 229 7.31 -2.99 -18.70
C GLU A 229 5.89 -2.41 -18.62
N TYR A 230 5.77 -1.08 -18.53
CA TYR A 230 4.48 -0.40 -18.52
C TYR A 230 3.69 -0.66 -19.81
N GLN A 231 4.33 -0.50 -20.96
CA GLN A 231 3.70 -0.74 -22.27
C GLN A 231 3.21 -2.18 -22.42
N MET A 232 4.02 -3.15 -22.04
CA MET A 232 3.66 -4.57 -22.08
C MET A 232 2.44 -4.88 -21.18
N LYS A 233 2.41 -4.33 -19.96
CA LYS A 233 1.28 -4.48 -19.03
C LYS A 233 0.00 -3.88 -19.62
N LEU A 234 0.11 -2.71 -20.23
CA LEU A 234 -1.00 -2.04 -20.87
C LEU A 234 -1.55 -2.82 -22.07
N GLU A 235 -0.67 -3.38 -22.91
CA GLU A 235 -1.06 -4.25 -24.02
C GLU A 235 -1.82 -5.50 -23.55
N LEU A 236 -1.36 -6.13 -22.48
CA LEU A 236 -2.06 -7.28 -21.88
C LEU A 236 -3.45 -6.90 -21.33
N ARG A 237 -3.56 -5.76 -20.63
CA ARG A 237 -4.85 -5.24 -20.18
C ARG A 237 -5.77 -4.90 -21.35
N ASN A 238 -5.24 -4.26 -22.38
CA ASN A 238 -6.01 -3.95 -23.61
C ASN A 238 -6.52 -5.22 -24.30
N LYS A 239 -5.68 -6.27 -24.36
CA LYS A 239 -6.08 -7.57 -24.90
C LYS A 239 -7.22 -8.17 -24.07
N ALA A 240 -7.10 -8.16 -22.74
CA ALA A 240 -8.12 -8.67 -21.82
C ALA A 240 -9.46 -7.91 -22.01
N VAL A 241 -9.42 -6.57 -22.05
CA VAL A 241 -10.60 -5.74 -22.27
C VAL A 241 -11.22 -6.02 -23.64
N LYS A 242 -10.42 -6.16 -24.73
CA LYS A 242 -10.90 -6.51 -26.07
C LYS A 242 -11.61 -7.87 -26.09
N GLU A 243 -11.04 -8.88 -25.44
CA GLU A 243 -11.65 -10.21 -25.38
C GLU A 243 -12.97 -10.18 -24.59
N ILE A 244 -13.02 -9.49 -23.45
CA ILE A 244 -14.26 -9.30 -22.66
C ILE A 244 -15.34 -8.61 -23.52
N LEU A 245 -14.98 -7.56 -24.22
CA LEU A 245 -15.90 -6.83 -25.07
C LEU A 245 -16.39 -7.65 -26.26
N SER A 246 -15.51 -8.46 -26.87
CA SER A 246 -15.87 -9.36 -27.98
C SER A 246 -16.87 -10.42 -27.53
N GLU A 247 -16.72 -10.97 -26.30
CA GLU A 247 -17.57 -12.06 -25.81
C GLU A 247 -18.85 -11.55 -25.14
N ARG A 248 -18.79 -10.42 -24.40
CA ARG A 248 -19.88 -9.95 -23.52
C ARG A 248 -20.33 -8.50 -23.77
N GLY A 249 -19.72 -7.83 -24.74
CA GLY A 249 -20.04 -6.43 -25.06
C GLY A 249 -19.76 -5.47 -23.90
N ARG A 250 -20.37 -4.28 -23.95
CA ARG A 250 -20.24 -3.25 -22.88
C ARG A 250 -20.68 -3.76 -21.51
N LYS A 251 -21.66 -4.68 -21.45
CA LYS A 251 -22.09 -5.27 -20.18
C LYS A 251 -20.94 -5.99 -19.46
N GLY A 252 -20.11 -6.74 -20.21
CA GLY A 252 -18.93 -7.40 -19.63
C GLY A 252 -17.88 -6.41 -19.13
N LEU A 253 -17.71 -5.27 -19.81
CA LEU A 253 -16.81 -4.21 -19.36
C LEU A 253 -17.24 -3.63 -17.99
N TRP A 254 -18.52 -3.33 -17.84
CA TRP A 254 -19.05 -2.79 -16.60
C TRP A 254 -19.10 -3.84 -15.48
N GLU A 255 -19.30 -5.10 -15.81
CA GLU A 255 -19.12 -6.20 -14.87
C GLU A 255 -17.65 -6.25 -14.37
N LEU A 256 -16.67 -6.08 -15.26
CA LEU A 256 -15.26 -6.00 -14.85
C LEU A 256 -15.01 -4.81 -13.91
N VAL A 257 -15.54 -3.63 -14.22
CA VAL A 257 -15.43 -2.44 -13.36
C VAL A 257 -16.00 -2.71 -11.96
N SER A 258 -17.13 -3.43 -11.87
CA SER A 258 -17.79 -3.70 -10.58
C SER A 258 -17.06 -4.74 -9.71
N VAL A 259 -16.28 -5.66 -10.32
CA VAL A 259 -15.57 -6.72 -9.58
C VAL A 259 -14.08 -6.46 -9.39
N ALA A 260 -13.51 -5.48 -10.10
CA ALA A 260 -12.11 -5.10 -9.98
C ALA A 260 -11.83 -4.39 -8.65
N LYS A 261 -10.76 -4.77 -7.95
CA LYS A 261 -10.32 -4.05 -6.72
C LYS A 261 -9.77 -2.66 -7.02
N CYS A 262 -9.24 -2.46 -8.23
CA CYS A 262 -8.74 -1.18 -8.70
C CYS A 262 -9.40 -0.79 -10.03
N PRO A 263 -10.67 -0.34 -10.02
CA PRO A 263 -11.41 0.00 -11.24
C PRO A 263 -10.70 1.03 -12.11
N SER A 264 -10.00 1.99 -11.50
CA SER A 264 -9.22 3.00 -12.21
C SER A 264 -8.15 2.42 -13.14
N SER A 265 -7.65 1.20 -12.87
CA SER A 265 -6.68 0.53 -13.74
C SER A 265 -7.25 0.11 -15.10
N ILE A 266 -8.59 0.05 -15.22
CA ILE A 266 -9.30 -0.28 -16.46
C ILE A 266 -9.35 0.92 -17.38
N VAL A 267 -9.37 2.13 -16.82
CA VAL A 267 -9.58 3.39 -17.51
C VAL A 267 -8.60 3.59 -18.67
N ASN A 268 -7.32 3.30 -18.46
CA ASN A 268 -6.32 3.43 -19.54
C ASN A 268 -6.67 2.59 -20.76
N SER A 269 -7.15 1.36 -20.56
CA SER A 269 -7.59 0.49 -21.65
C SER A 269 -8.88 0.99 -22.28
N MET A 270 -9.81 1.52 -21.49
CA MET A 270 -11.05 2.12 -21.99
C MET A 270 -10.75 3.30 -22.92
N ILE A 271 -9.91 4.22 -22.47
CA ILE A 271 -9.54 5.43 -23.23
C ILE A 271 -8.76 5.06 -24.50
N GLN A 272 -7.80 4.13 -24.43
CA GLN A 272 -7.05 3.71 -25.61
C GLN A 272 -7.92 3.02 -26.67
N LEU A 273 -8.94 2.27 -26.25
CA LEU A 273 -9.78 1.50 -27.17
C LEU A 273 -10.96 2.29 -27.72
N TYR A 274 -11.50 3.24 -26.96
CA TYR A 274 -12.74 3.93 -27.28
C TYR A 274 -12.66 5.45 -27.26
N GLY A 275 -11.57 6.03 -26.73
CA GLY A 275 -11.45 7.48 -26.55
C GLY A 275 -12.63 8.02 -25.74
N ASN A 276 -13.35 9.02 -26.29
CA ASN A 276 -14.56 9.58 -25.69
C ASN A 276 -15.85 8.77 -25.96
N GLY A 277 -15.78 7.65 -26.68
CA GLY A 277 -16.97 6.84 -27.03
C GLY A 277 -17.69 6.19 -25.84
N LEU A 278 -17.09 6.27 -24.64
CA LEU A 278 -17.68 5.82 -23.38
C LEU A 278 -18.04 6.98 -22.43
N LEU A 279 -17.90 8.23 -22.87
CA LEU A 279 -18.12 9.41 -22.03
C LEU A 279 -19.53 9.42 -21.44
N GLN A 280 -20.55 9.24 -22.25
CA GLN A 280 -21.95 9.16 -21.82
C GLN A 280 -22.13 8.06 -20.77
N ASP A 281 -21.70 6.82 -21.07
CA ASP A 281 -21.85 5.67 -20.18
C ASP A 281 -21.19 5.93 -18.83
N VAL A 282 -20.01 6.57 -18.80
CA VAL A 282 -19.27 6.89 -17.57
C VAL A 282 -19.99 7.95 -16.74
N CYS A 283 -20.42 9.05 -17.36
CA CYS A 283 -21.12 10.14 -16.67
C CYS A 283 -22.49 9.70 -16.10
N GLU A 284 -23.27 8.94 -16.88
CA GLU A 284 -24.54 8.38 -16.40
C GLU A 284 -24.34 7.46 -15.22
N ARG A 285 -23.35 6.54 -15.27
CA ARG A 285 -23.05 5.63 -14.18
C ARG A 285 -22.51 6.30 -12.93
N PHE A 286 -21.78 7.38 -13.09
CA PHE A 286 -21.38 8.20 -11.95
C PHE A 286 -22.60 8.85 -11.29
N GLY A 287 -23.53 9.42 -12.09
CA GLY A 287 -24.79 9.96 -11.59
C GLY A 287 -25.67 8.93 -10.87
N GLU A 288 -25.61 7.66 -11.27
CA GLU A 288 -26.29 6.53 -10.64
C GLU A 288 -25.49 5.88 -9.48
N ASN A 289 -24.33 6.42 -9.09
CA ASN A 289 -23.42 5.88 -8.10
C ASN A 289 -22.88 4.46 -8.42
N LEU A 290 -22.79 4.09 -9.67
CA LEU A 290 -22.24 2.80 -10.14
C LEU A 290 -20.73 2.83 -10.39
N VAL A 291 -20.13 4.03 -10.44
CA VAL A 291 -18.68 4.27 -10.46
C VAL A 291 -18.35 5.35 -9.42
N ASP A 292 -17.18 5.25 -8.82
CA ASP A 292 -16.74 6.20 -7.79
C ASP A 292 -16.06 7.45 -8.39
N LEU A 293 -15.85 8.44 -7.52
CA LEU A 293 -15.18 9.69 -7.88
C LEU A 293 -13.76 9.46 -8.43
N LYS A 294 -13.04 8.51 -7.87
CA LYS A 294 -11.66 8.21 -8.29
C LYS A 294 -11.62 7.63 -9.71
N PHE A 295 -12.59 6.79 -10.06
CA PHE A 295 -12.74 6.28 -11.42
C PHE A 295 -12.99 7.42 -12.40
N LEU A 296 -13.95 8.31 -12.08
CA LEU A 296 -14.29 9.46 -12.91
C LEU A 296 -13.11 10.42 -13.10
N GLN A 297 -12.41 10.76 -12.01
CA GLN A 297 -11.18 11.58 -12.06
C GLN A 297 -10.13 10.94 -12.98
N THR A 298 -9.86 9.64 -12.80
CA THR A 298 -8.90 8.92 -13.64
C THR A 298 -9.33 8.91 -15.11
N PHE A 299 -10.63 8.78 -15.39
CA PHE A 299 -11.17 8.81 -16.73
C PHE A 299 -10.92 10.17 -17.41
N PHE A 300 -11.30 11.27 -16.77
CA PHE A 300 -11.10 12.61 -17.34
C PHE A 300 -9.63 12.98 -17.47
N GLN A 301 -8.81 12.62 -16.48
CA GLN A 301 -7.36 12.85 -16.54
C GLN A 301 -6.72 12.14 -17.75
N ASN A 302 -7.02 10.87 -17.96
CA ASN A 302 -6.48 10.12 -19.09
C ASN A 302 -7.04 10.63 -20.44
N LEU A 303 -8.29 11.02 -20.46
CA LEU A 303 -8.91 11.58 -21.66
C LEU A 303 -8.26 12.92 -22.06
N PHE A 304 -7.94 13.77 -21.08
CA PHE A 304 -7.21 15.01 -21.31
C PHE A 304 -5.83 14.75 -21.93
N PHE A 305 -5.05 13.83 -21.36
CA PHE A 305 -3.74 13.49 -21.90
C PHE A 305 -3.80 12.86 -23.29
N GLN A 306 -4.86 12.13 -23.61
CA GLN A 306 -5.02 11.54 -24.94
C GLN A 306 -5.44 12.57 -25.99
N LYS A 307 -6.37 13.48 -25.65
CA LYS A 307 -6.95 14.46 -26.57
C LYS A 307 -6.09 15.69 -26.77
N GLY A 308 -5.36 16.08 -25.72
CA GLY A 308 -4.75 17.41 -25.64
C GLY A 308 -5.75 18.50 -25.27
N GLU A 309 -5.23 19.64 -24.92
CA GLU A 309 -5.97 20.77 -24.32
C GLU A 309 -7.14 21.26 -25.20
N ASP A 310 -6.87 21.53 -26.48
CA ASP A 310 -7.86 22.16 -27.37
C ASP A 310 -9.08 21.26 -27.68
N ASP A 311 -8.82 19.96 -27.90
CA ASP A 311 -9.89 19.00 -28.15
C ASP A 311 -10.66 18.62 -26.88
N TYR A 312 -9.99 18.75 -25.70
CA TYR A 312 -10.62 18.47 -24.43
C TYR A 312 -11.69 19.50 -24.03
N VAL A 313 -11.56 20.74 -24.46
CA VAL A 313 -12.60 21.77 -24.25
C VAL A 313 -13.95 21.34 -24.83
N ARG A 314 -13.97 20.62 -25.95
CA ARG A 314 -15.22 20.05 -26.49
C ARG A 314 -15.81 18.96 -25.58
N VAL A 315 -14.97 18.18 -24.93
CA VAL A 315 -15.43 17.19 -23.94
C VAL A 315 -16.09 17.89 -22.75
N VAL A 316 -15.56 19.03 -22.31
CA VAL A 316 -16.16 19.84 -21.22
C VAL A 316 -17.58 20.27 -21.61
N ASP A 317 -17.78 20.71 -22.85
CA ASP A 317 -19.12 21.11 -23.34
C ASP A 317 -20.09 19.91 -23.39
N ASP A 318 -19.62 18.73 -23.81
CA ASP A 318 -20.42 17.50 -23.83
C ASP A 318 -20.83 17.05 -22.42
N VAL A 319 -19.98 17.34 -21.38
CA VAL A 319 -20.22 16.94 -19.99
C VAL A 319 -21.24 17.84 -19.26
N ARG A 320 -21.48 19.07 -19.73
CA ARG A 320 -22.41 20.03 -19.09
C ARG A 320 -23.79 19.46 -18.77
N VAL A 321 -24.27 18.56 -19.63
CA VAL A 321 -25.62 17.95 -19.49
C VAL A 321 -25.74 16.94 -18.33
N TYR A 322 -24.61 16.49 -17.76
CA TYR A 322 -24.58 15.48 -16.69
C TYR A 322 -24.49 16.07 -15.28
N GLY A 323 -24.64 17.40 -15.16
CA GLY A 323 -24.72 18.12 -13.88
C GLY A 323 -23.38 18.65 -13.37
N ASN A 324 -23.49 19.55 -12.37
CA ASN A 324 -22.36 20.35 -11.87
C ASN A 324 -21.23 19.53 -11.28
N THR A 325 -21.55 18.45 -10.57
CA THR A 325 -20.53 17.57 -9.99
C THR A 325 -19.69 16.89 -11.07
N CYS A 326 -20.32 16.35 -12.11
CA CYS A 326 -19.60 15.69 -13.21
C CYS A 326 -18.74 16.72 -13.97
N LEU A 327 -19.30 17.90 -14.23
CA LEU A 327 -18.60 19.00 -14.90
C LEU A 327 -17.40 19.49 -14.09
N SER A 328 -17.55 19.68 -12.78
CA SER A 328 -16.43 20.12 -11.93
C SER A 328 -15.30 19.10 -11.92
N VAL A 329 -15.60 17.80 -11.84
CA VAL A 329 -14.59 16.73 -11.96
C VAL A 329 -13.89 16.76 -13.31
N CYS A 330 -14.64 16.92 -14.39
CA CYS A 330 -14.07 17.07 -15.74
C CYS A 330 -13.07 18.22 -15.81
N LEU A 331 -13.37 19.35 -15.16
CA LEU A 331 -12.49 20.52 -15.16
C LEU A 331 -11.24 20.35 -14.30
N TYR A 332 -11.34 19.79 -13.08
CA TYR A 332 -10.19 19.75 -12.17
C TYR A 332 -9.35 18.45 -12.27
N ALA A 333 -9.87 17.36 -12.80
CA ALA A 333 -9.15 16.08 -12.85
C ALA A 333 -7.83 16.12 -13.65
N PRO A 334 -7.72 16.88 -14.75
CA PRO A 334 -6.45 17.03 -15.46
C PRO A 334 -5.29 17.67 -14.66
N GLY A 335 -5.60 18.34 -13.56
CA GLY A 335 -4.70 19.25 -12.86
C GLY A 335 -4.86 20.69 -13.38
N TYR A 336 -4.09 21.63 -12.82
CA TYR A 336 -4.20 23.02 -13.17
C TYR A 336 -3.87 23.28 -14.65
N ASN A 337 -4.77 23.99 -15.29
CA ASN A 337 -4.65 24.46 -16.67
C ASN A 337 -5.39 25.79 -16.82
N ASP A 338 -4.77 26.80 -17.45
CA ASP A 338 -5.33 28.15 -17.54
C ASP A 338 -6.68 28.21 -18.26
N LYS A 339 -6.88 27.43 -19.35
CA LYS A 339 -8.16 27.41 -20.07
C LYS A 339 -9.25 26.76 -19.23
N LEU A 340 -8.96 25.64 -18.55
CA LEU A 340 -9.94 24.96 -17.73
C LEU A 340 -10.31 25.80 -16.49
N ALA A 341 -9.35 26.52 -15.90
CA ALA A 341 -9.59 27.46 -14.82
C ALA A 341 -10.52 28.61 -15.27
N THR A 342 -10.28 29.18 -16.47
CA THR A 342 -11.16 30.20 -17.04
C THR A 342 -12.58 29.65 -17.25
N ILE A 343 -12.72 28.46 -17.82
CA ILE A 343 -14.05 27.84 -18.03
C ILE A 343 -14.76 27.59 -16.68
N ALA A 344 -14.01 27.16 -15.65
CA ALA A 344 -14.58 26.94 -14.32
C ALA A 344 -15.13 28.24 -13.72
N ASN A 345 -14.37 29.35 -13.85
CA ASN A 345 -14.79 30.68 -13.38
C ASN A 345 -16.05 31.17 -14.13
N ASP A 346 -16.14 30.90 -15.43
CA ASP A 346 -17.29 31.31 -16.28
C ASP A 346 -18.54 30.47 -16.04
N CYS A 347 -18.40 29.27 -15.44
CA CYS A 347 -19.54 28.37 -15.14
C CYS A 347 -20.34 28.76 -13.89
N GLY A 348 -19.90 29.75 -13.13
CA GLY A 348 -20.55 30.25 -11.91
C GLY A 348 -19.91 29.72 -10.61
N GLU A 349 -20.28 30.39 -9.51
CA GLU A 349 -19.62 30.27 -8.21
C GLU A 349 -19.56 28.82 -7.66
N GLU A 350 -20.59 28.02 -7.88
CA GLU A 350 -20.63 26.63 -7.42
C GLU A 350 -19.53 25.78 -8.08
N ILE A 351 -19.43 25.84 -9.41
CA ILE A 351 -18.44 25.07 -10.17
C ILE A 351 -17.04 25.62 -9.92
N GLU A 352 -16.90 26.92 -9.86
CA GLU A 352 -15.64 27.60 -9.53
C GLU A 352 -15.13 27.14 -8.15
N THR A 353 -16.00 27.15 -7.14
CA THR A 353 -15.67 26.68 -5.79
C THR A 353 -15.22 25.22 -5.79
N LEU A 354 -15.98 24.32 -6.43
CA LEU A 354 -15.63 22.89 -6.53
C LEU A 354 -14.30 22.68 -7.28
N TYR A 355 -14.05 23.45 -8.32
CA TYR A 355 -12.79 23.41 -9.06
C TYR A 355 -11.62 23.78 -8.15
N TRP A 356 -11.65 24.94 -7.49
CA TRP A 356 -10.56 25.39 -6.64
C TRP A 356 -10.39 24.59 -5.35
N GLN A 357 -11.46 23.95 -4.85
CA GLN A 357 -11.38 23.03 -3.71
C GLN A 357 -10.67 21.72 -4.03
N ASN A 358 -10.66 21.28 -5.30
CA ASN A 358 -10.20 19.94 -5.67
C ASN A 358 -9.03 19.93 -6.66
N ILE A 359 -8.68 21.07 -7.25
CA ILE A 359 -7.60 21.15 -8.24
C ILE A 359 -6.24 20.78 -7.64
N SER A 360 -5.42 20.04 -8.37
CA SER A 360 -4.02 19.81 -8.02
C SER A 360 -3.15 20.93 -8.60
N VAL A 361 -2.42 21.61 -7.73
CA VAL A 361 -1.50 22.71 -8.08
C VAL A 361 -0.05 22.34 -7.79
N ALA A 362 0.24 21.10 -7.44
CA ALA A 362 1.58 20.62 -7.14
C ALA A 362 2.51 20.85 -8.36
N TYR A 363 3.65 21.50 -8.11
CA TYR A 363 4.69 21.80 -9.10
C TYR A 363 4.24 22.64 -10.31
N VAL A 364 3.13 23.36 -10.19
CA VAL A 364 2.64 24.24 -11.27
C VAL A 364 3.62 25.41 -11.45
N LYS A 365 4.14 25.54 -12.67
CA LYS A 365 4.86 26.74 -13.12
C LYS A 365 3.92 27.57 -13.97
N THR A 366 3.59 28.74 -13.51
CA THR A 366 2.64 29.65 -14.17
C THR A 366 3.21 31.04 -14.30
N SER A 367 2.75 31.78 -15.30
CA SER A 367 3.06 33.22 -15.47
C SER A 367 2.28 34.10 -14.49
N ASN A 368 1.24 33.58 -13.82
CA ASN A 368 0.41 34.34 -12.89
C ASN A 368 0.15 33.55 -11.58
N PRO A 369 1.17 33.35 -10.73
CA PRO A 369 1.02 32.62 -9.48
C PRO A 369 0.10 33.33 -8.48
N ILE A 370 0.00 34.65 -8.52
CA ILE A 370 -0.83 35.44 -7.58
C ILE A 370 -2.28 35.02 -7.69
N GLN A 371 -2.82 34.96 -8.90
CA GLN A 371 -4.22 34.58 -9.11
C GLN A 371 -4.54 33.20 -8.54
N ILE A 372 -3.66 32.23 -8.68
CA ILE A 372 -3.85 30.88 -8.16
C ILE A 372 -3.81 30.91 -6.63
N ILE A 373 -2.85 31.64 -6.03
CA ILE A 373 -2.71 31.78 -4.58
C ILE A 373 -3.98 32.42 -3.99
N ASP A 374 -4.49 33.48 -4.60
CA ASP A 374 -5.72 34.16 -4.16
C ASP A 374 -6.93 33.22 -4.22
N LYS A 375 -7.06 32.43 -5.29
CA LYS A 375 -8.16 31.45 -5.43
C LYS A 375 -8.05 30.28 -4.44
N LEU A 376 -6.85 29.78 -4.18
CA LEU A 376 -6.63 28.76 -3.14
C LEU A 376 -6.95 29.32 -1.75
N ALA A 377 -6.53 30.55 -1.46
CA ALA A 377 -6.85 31.24 -0.21
C ALA A 377 -8.36 31.45 -0.04
N TRP A 378 -9.07 31.81 -1.12
CA TRP A 378 -10.53 31.96 -1.12
C TRP A 378 -11.27 30.69 -0.70
N VAL A 379 -10.76 29.52 -1.07
CA VAL A 379 -11.33 28.21 -0.67
C VAL A 379 -10.64 27.62 0.57
N ASN A 380 -9.86 28.39 1.32
CA ASN A 380 -9.13 28.00 2.53
C ASN A 380 -8.07 26.87 2.33
N ARG A 381 -7.48 26.77 1.14
CA ARG A 381 -6.38 25.84 0.83
C ARG A 381 -5.02 26.52 0.99
N PHE A 382 -4.72 26.98 2.19
CA PHE A 382 -3.52 27.76 2.50
C PHE A 382 -2.24 26.93 2.46
N ASP A 383 -2.30 25.63 2.69
CA ASP A 383 -1.19 24.69 2.60
C ASP A 383 -0.68 24.55 1.15
N GLU A 384 -1.58 24.37 0.20
CA GLU A 384 -1.21 24.31 -1.22
C GLU A 384 -0.83 25.69 -1.78
N ALA A 385 -1.43 26.75 -1.26
CA ALA A 385 -1.00 28.11 -1.59
C ALA A 385 0.43 28.37 -1.14
N LEU A 386 0.82 27.90 0.05
CA LEU A 386 2.20 27.99 0.56
C LEU A 386 3.17 27.14 -0.26
N GLU A 387 2.78 25.91 -0.63
CA GLU A 387 3.59 25.06 -1.50
C GLU A 387 3.84 25.73 -2.86
N LEU A 388 2.82 26.35 -3.45
CA LEU A 388 2.95 27.09 -4.69
C LEU A 388 3.90 28.29 -4.54
N ILE A 389 3.82 29.05 -3.44
CA ILE A 389 4.74 30.12 -3.10
C ILE A 389 6.18 29.60 -3.04
N TYR A 390 6.40 28.50 -2.33
CA TYR A 390 7.73 27.91 -2.17
C TYR A 390 8.34 27.48 -3.52
N HIS A 391 7.56 26.81 -4.37
CA HIS A 391 8.05 26.34 -5.68
C HIS A 391 8.25 27.47 -6.71
N ASN A 392 7.68 28.65 -6.46
CA ASN A 392 7.85 29.85 -7.28
C ASN A 392 8.64 30.97 -6.55
N LYS A 393 9.41 30.64 -5.50
CA LYS A 393 10.14 31.60 -4.66
C LYS A 393 11.15 32.47 -5.41
N ASP A 394 11.72 31.95 -6.50
CA ASP A 394 12.65 32.67 -7.36
C ASP A 394 11.97 33.70 -8.31
N SER A 395 10.63 33.77 -8.22
CA SER A 395 9.84 34.72 -8.99
C SER A 395 9.58 35.96 -8.16
N ASP A 396 10.12 37.10 -8.61
CA ASP A 396 9.84 38.45 -8.02
C ASP A 396 8.36 38.86 -8.15
N GLN A 397 7.52 37.99 -8.72
CA GLN A 397 6.11 38.27 -8.99
C GLN A 397 5.22 38.13 -7.74
N ILE A 398 5.62 37.36 -6.71
CA ILE A 398 4.80 37.13 -5.54
C ILE A 398 5.13 38.16 -4.45
N PRO A 399 4.23 39.14 -4.15
CA PRO A 399 4.47 40.12 -3.12
C PRO A 399 4.69 39.49 -1.72
N ASP A 400 5.63 40.07 -0.96
CA ASP A 400 5.93 39.57 0.39
C ASP A 400 4.73 39.62 1.33
N ILE A 401 3.88 40.61 1.19
CA ILE A 401 2.65 40.73 1.98
C ILE A 401 1.68 39.55 1.72
N LEU A 402 1.60 39.04 0.48
CA LEU A 402 0.77 37.89 0.15
C LEU A 402 1.33 36.60 0.79
N LYS A 403 2.67 36.43 0.75
CA LYS A 403 3.36 35.33 1.42
C LYS A 403 3.05 35.29 2.92
N VAL A 404 3.18 36.45 3.56
CA VAL A 404 2.89 36.63 4.99
C VAL A 404 1.42 36.30 5.30
N ASN A 405 0.48 36.81 4.49
CA ASN A 405 -0.95 36.59 4.71
C ASN A 405 -1.34 35.12 4.60
N VAL A 406 -0.76 34.37 3.65
CA VAL A 406 -0.98 32.94 3.52
C VAL A 406 -0.46 32.19 4.75
N ILE A 407 0.75 32.50 5.23
CA ILE A 407 1.31 31.87 6.44
C ILE A 407 0.46 32.21 7.68
N LYS A 408 0.05 33.48 7.83
CA LYS A 408 -0.83 33.89 8.93
C LYS A 408 -2.16 33.12 8.90
N ALA A 409 -2.80 33.07 7.75
CA ALA A 409 -4.05 32.34 7.59
C ALA A 409 -3.89 30.85 7.94
N LEU A 410 -2.79 30.22 7.52
CA LEU A 410 -2.49 28.82 7.82
C LEU A 410 -2.32 28.57 9.33
N ILE A 411 -1.60 29.47 10.03
CA ILE A 411 -1.34 29.33 11.47
C ILE A 411 -2.55 29.69 12.31
N PHE A 412 -3.34 30.74 11.92
CA PHE A 412 -4.44 31.27 12.70
C PHE A 412 -5.84 30.75 12.30
N SER A 413 -5.96 29.91 11.25
CA SER A 413 -7.23 29.38 10.76
C SER A 413 -7.94 28.40 11.69
N GLY A 414 -7.65 28.44 13.01
CA GLY A 414 -8.51 27.90 14.07
C GLY A 414 -8.50 26.37 14.25
N GLN A 415 -7.63 25.65 13.59
CA GLN A 415 -7.40 24.24 13.95
C GLN A 415 -6.44 24.19 15.14
N ARG A 416 -7.00 24.18 16.37
CA ARG A 416 -6.25 24.06 17.64
C ARG A 416 -5.41 22.78 17.77
N ASP A 417 -5.61 21.82 16.90
CA ASP A 417 -4.74 20.66 16.77
C ASP A 417 -3.76 20.93 15.62
N PHE A 418 -2.55 21.34 15.99
CA PHE A 418 -1.39 21.34 15.09
C PHE A 418 -1.14 19.90 14.62
N THR A 419 -2.02 19.42 13.75
CA THR A 419 -1.86 18.10 13.13
C THR A 419 -0.74 18.15 12.11
N PRO A 420 -0.01 17.05 11.90
CA PRO A 420 1.21 16.98 11.09
C PRO A 420 1.03 17.22 9.57
N LYS A 421 -0.05 17.87 9.13
CA LYS A 421 -0.27 18.23 7.73
C LYS A 421 0.49 19.48 7.28
N ILE A 422 0.90 20.34 8.23
CA ILE A 422 1.66 21.55 7.87
C ILE A 422 3.10 21.15 7.64
N ASP A 423 3.59 21.34 6.42
CA ASP A 423 5.01 21.17 6.13
C ASP A 423 5.80 22.41 6.59
N TRP A 424 6.28 22.32 7.83
CA TRP A 424 7.13 23.36 8.44
C TRP A 424 8.39 23.66 7.63
N TYR A 425 8.79 22.77 6.75
CA TYR A 425 9.91 23.02 5.86
C TYR A 425 9.60 24.15 4.88
N TYR A 426 8.41 24.19 4.30
CA TYR A 426 7.99 25.26 3.40
C TYR A 426 7.86 26.58 4.15
N ILE A 427 7.20 26.59 5.32
CA ILE A 427 7.06 27.79 6.16
C ILE A 427 8.42 28.37 6.49
N ASP A 428 9.36 27.55 7.01
CA ASP A 428 10.68 27.98 7.43
C ASP A 428 11.49 28.61 6.28
N ASN A 429 11.40 28.03 5.07
CA ASN A 429 12.09 28.56 3.91
C ASN A 429 11.50 29.90 3.44
N VAL A 430 10.17 30.03 3.41
CA VAL A 430 9.51 31.28 3.02
C VAL A 430 9.79 32.37 4.05
N ILE A 431 9.76 32.09 5.36
CA ILE A 431 10.09 33.05 6.40
C ILE A 431 11.56 33.52 6.31
N LYS A 432 12.52 32.62 6.01
CA LYS A 432 13.93 33.00 5.80
C LYS A 432 14.12 34.03 4.69
N ASP A 433 13.31 33.94 3.65
CA ASP A 433 13.34 34.96 2.58
C ASP A 433 12.72 36.27 3.03
N LEU A 434 11.63 36.22 3.79
CA LEU A 434 10.93 37.38 4.37
C LEU A 434 11.72 38.08 5.49
N ASP A 435 12.62 37.37 6.19
CA ASP A 435 13.48 37.92 7.23
C ASP A 435 14.40 39.08 6.73
N LYS A 436 14.57 39.18 5.43
CA LYS A 436 15.35 40.29 4.79
C LYS A 436 14.54 41.56 4.61
N SER A 437 13.21 41.48 4.77
CA SER A 437 12.34 42.65 4.59
C SER A 437 12.48 43.64 5.75
N GLU A 438 12.54 44.92 5.39
CA GLU A 438 12.52 46.06 6.32
C GLU A 438 11.14 46.74 6.40
N ASP A 439 10.17 46.22 5.64
CA ASP A 439 8.79 46.71 5.66
C ASP A 439 8.15 46.49 7.05
N PRO A 440 7.69 47.56 7.74
CA PRO A 440 7.15 47.47 9.09
C PRO A 440 5.96 46.53 9.21
N GLU A 441 5.11 46.39 8.19
CA GLU A 441 3.95 45.51 8.17
C GLU A 441 4.39 44.07 8.12
N ILE A 442 5.37 43.75 7.28
CA ILE A 442 5.94 42.40 7.16
C ILE A 442 6.68 42.02 8.45
N VAL A 443 7.49 42.95 9.00
CA VAL A 443 8.20 42.73 10.27
C VAL A 443 7.23 42.39 11.40
N GLN A 444 6.15 43.19 11.56
CA GLN A 444 5.16 42.95 12.60
C GLN A 444 4.45 41.62 12.42
N ALA A 445 4.12 41.23 11.18
CA ALA A 445 3.50 39.98 10.87
C ALA A 445 4.41 38.78 11.17
N LEU A 446 5.70 38.84 10.84
CA LEU A 446 6.69 37.82 11.16
C LEU A 446 6.86 37.61 12.67
N VAL A 447 6.91 38.72 13.43
CA VAL A 447 6.94 38.66 14.91
C VAL A 447 5.74 37.89 15.48
N GLN A 448 4.54 38.14 14.96
CA GLN A 448 3.33 37.42 15.37
C GLN A 448 3.42 35.92 14.99
N ILE A 449 3.79 35.62 13.76
CA ILE A 449 3.95 34.24 13.26
C ILE A 449 4.93 33.46 14.13
N GLU A 450 6.13 34.01 14.35
CA GLU A 450 7.17 33.36 15.15
C GLU A 450 6.78 33.16 16.60
N PHE A 451 6.06 34.11 17.20
CA PHE A 451 5.57 34.00 18.57
C PHE A 451 4.56 32.86 18.71
N PHE A 452 3.55 32.80 17.85
CA PHE A 452 2.51 31.77 17.91
C PHE A 452 3.02 30.39 17.52
N ALA A 453 3.99 30.32 16.61
CA ALA A 453 4.58 29.09 16.14
C ALA A 453 5.92 28.73 16.85
N TYR A 454 6.23 29.38 17.97
CA TYR A 454 7.51 29.25 18.67
C TYR A 454 7.92 27.80 18.93
N GLN A 455 7.01 26.96 19.43
CA GLN A 455 7.31 25.55 19.71
C GLN A 455 7.72 24.78 18.46
N ALA A 456 7.18 25.11 17.31
CA ALA A 456 7.55 24.47 16.05
C ALA A 456 8.92 24.93 15.52
N PHE A 457 9.33 26.17 15.85
CA PHE A 457 10.63 26.73 15.46
C PHE A 457 11.75 26.41 16.44
N GLU A 458 11.48 26.12 17.70
CA GLU A 458 12.44 25.87 18.77
C GLU A 458 13.51 24.84 18.40
N HIS A 459 13.14 23.80 17.65
CA HIS A 459 14.04 22.74 17.21
C HIS A 459 14.63 22.93 15.80
N ARG A 460 14.21 23.98 15.09
CA ARG A 460 14.56 24.19 13.68
C ARG A 460 15.42 25.43 13.45
N ARG A 461 15.36 26.40 14.33
CA ARG A 461 16.07 27.67 14.26
C ARG A 461 16.79 27.96 15.56
N ASN A 462 17.88 28.72 15.48
CA ASN A 462 18.50 29.29 16.66
C ASN A 462 17.52 30.35 17.24
N ILE A 463 17.12 30.15 18.49
CA ILE A 463 16.18 31.03 19.21
C ILE A 463 16.59 32.50 19.12
N ASN A 464 17.91 32.80 19.24
CA ASN A 464 18.45 34.14 19.19
C ASN A 464 18.35 34.81 17.79
N GLU A 465 18.06 34.03 16.76
CA GLU A 465 17.88 34.53 15.39
C GLU A 465 16.42 34.88 15.09
N LEU A 466 15.47 34.41 15.91
CA LEU A 466 14.07 34.71 15.75
C LEU A 466 13.82 36.22 15.89
N ARG A 467 13.06 36.79 14.97
CA ARG A 467 12.78 38.21 14.90
C ARG A 467 11.98 38.68 16.11
N PHE A 468 10.99 37.90 16.56
CA PHE A 468 10.20 38.26 17.73
C PHE A 468 11.07 38.35 19.01
N ILE A 469 12.11 37.51 19.16
CA ILE A 469 13.04 37.63 20.31
C ILE A 469 13.84 38.91 20.22
N LYS A 470 14.35 39.29 19.04
CA LYS A 470 15.10 40.54 18.83
C LYS A 470 14.21 41.75 19.13
N GLU A 471 12.97 41.75 18.65
CA GLU A 471 12.03 42.85 18.91
C GLU A 471 11.61 42.92 20.38
N LEU A 472 11.37 41.78 21.08
CA LEU A 472 11.12 41.77 22.52
C LEU A 472 12.25 42.30 23.36
N MET A 473 13.51 42.05 22.94
CA MET A 473 14.67 42.61 23.63
C MET A 473 14.77 44.14 23.48
N SER A 474 14.26 44.68 22.38
CA SER A 474 14.26 46.14 22.11
C SER A 474 12.99 46.84 22.64
N LYS A 475 11.85 46.14 22.68
CA LYS A 475 10.52 46.66 23.03
C LYS A 475 9.77 45.66 23.95
N PRO A 476 10.06 45.61 25.27
CA PRO A 476 9.45 44.66 26.18
C PRO A 476 7.91 44.74 26.27
N GLU A 477 7.31 45.89 25.98
CA GLU A 477 5.86 46.14 25.93
C GLU A 477 5.18 45.28 24.84
N LEU A 478 5.90 44.88 23.79
CA LEU A 478 5.38 43.98 22.75
C LEU A 478 4.88 42.63 23.32
N LEU A 479 5.47 42.17 24.44
CA LEU A 479 4.99 40.92 25.09
C LEU A 479 3.55 41.03 25.51
N ILE A 480 3.11 42.19 26.05
CA ILE A 480 1.74 42.43 26.48
C ILE A 480 0.79 42.36 25.30
N GLU A 481 1.16 42.98 24.18
CA GLU A 481 0.37 42.97 22.94
C GLU A 481 0.20 41.52 22.41
N LEU A 482 1.29 40.75 22.34
CA LEU A 482 1.28 39.36 21.90
C LEU A 482 0.44 38.47 22.84
N MET A 483 0.57 38.64 24.15
CA MET A 483 -0.26 37.91 25.12
C MET A 483 -1.74 38.26 24.98
N VAL A 484 -2.11 39.55 24.81
CA VAL A 484 -3.49 39.96 24.58
C VAL A 484 -4.06 39.32 23.32
N MET A 485 -3.29 39.22 22.28
CA MET A 485 -3.69 38.51 21.04
C MET A 485 -3.92 37.02 21.30
N ALA A 486 -3.00 36.36 22.03
CA ALA A 486 -3.15 34.94 22.36
C ALA A 486 -4.38 34.63 23.24
N TYR A 487 -4.84 35.57 24.06
CA TYR A 487 -6.05 35.38 24.88
C TYR A 487 -7.35 35.74 24.16
N LYS A 488 -7.28 36.47 23.04
CA LYS A 488 -8.46 36.84 22.23
C LYS A 488 -8.75 35.84 21.07
N SER A 489 -7.80 35.00 20.74
CA SER A 489 -7.95 33.92 19.77
C SER A 489 -8.39 32.60 20.44
#